data_13d978073b0c32c89062c60c51f1aebd
#
_entry.id   13d978073b0c32c89062c60c51f1aebd
#
_cell.length_a   1.000
_cell.length_b   1.000
_cell.length_c   1.000
_cell.angle_alpha   90.00
_cell.angle_beta   90.00
_cell.angle_gamma   90.00
#
_symmetry.space_group_name_H-M   'P 1'
#
loop_
_entity.id
_entity.type
_entity.pdbx_description
1 polymer ?
#
loop_
_entity_poly.entity_id
_entity_poly.type
_entity_poly.pdbx_seq_one_letter_code
_entity_poly.pdbx_strand_id
1 'polypeptide(L)'
;MKKLLFLLLALICMSTTASAAKVICGDERTDVWVPMLRGKKVCLLTNYTATINGKHLIDVMLEKGINLVAIATPEHGLSGKASAGAKIASSTYKDTGIPVWSLYGKTRRMTSEQAAQFDVLVFDIQDVGVRFFTYYVTMLYTFDALADQGKRLIVFDRPNPNGMYVDGPILEEKHKSFVGGLPIPVVHGLTMGELAQMAVGEGWVTKVDVEVVCCQNYTHQTRYQLPVKPGPNVRTMQAVYLYPSTCLIEGTVFSEARGTDFGFEAYGHPDIAPTGFSYTPRSIEGAKNPKHQDKLCHGVDLRKVPKNQILKEGFTVKYVIDAYNRYGKGEELFAGNRKHFFHRLVGVDYIYEMIIAGKSADEIKAMWRDEVEKFKVLRRKYLLYEE
;
A
#
# COMPACT_ATOMS: atom_id res chain seq x y z
N MET A 1 5.75 21.06 -74.66
CA MET A 1 6.57 20.78 -73.44
C MET A 1 5.78 21.21 -72.26
N LYS A 2 5.09 20.25 -71.62
CA LYS A 2 4.17 20.49 -70.45
C LYS A 2 5.00 20.29 -69.18
N LYS A 3 5.18 21.34 -68.37
CA LYS A 3 5.79 21.26 -67.03
C LYS A 3 4.75 20.66 -66.06
N LEU A 4 5.05 19.49 -65.54
CA LEU A 4 4.30 18.81 -64.50
C LEU A 4 4.71 19.41 -63.17
N LEU A 5 3.78 20.12 -62.52
CA LEU A 5 3.98 20.72 -61.21
C LEU A 5 3.56 19.64 -60.15
N PHE A 6 4.53 19.01 -59.50
CA PHE A 6 4.25 18.11 -58.37
C PHE A 6 4.00 18.96 -57.13
N LEU A 7 2.73 19.03 -56.70
CA LEU A 7 2.35 19.56 -55.40
C LEU A 7 2.60 18.48 -54.34
N LEU A 8 3.69 18.63 -53.59
CA LEU A 8 3.96 17.81 -52.41
C LEU A 8 3.09 18.33 -51.25
N LEU A 9 1.97 17.68 -51.01
CA LEU A 9 1.17 17.90 -49.80
C LEU A 9 1.91 17.23 -48.63
N ALA A 10 2.70 18.00 -47.90
CA ALA A 10 3.24 17.58 -46.60
C ALA A 10 2.07 17.53 -45.61
N LEU A 11 1.51 16.34 -45.38
CA LEU A 11 0.63 16.07 -44.24
C LEU A 11 1.50 16.18 -42.98
N ILE A 12 1.50 17.37 -42.38
CA ILE A 12 2.00 17.55 -41.01
C ILE A 12 0.99 16.84 -40.11
N CYS A 13 1.25 15.59 -39.77
CA CYS A 13 0.65 14.94 -38.61
C CYS A 13 1.09 15.72 -37.37
N MET A 14 0.37 16.76 -37.00
CA MET A 14 0.40 17.29 -35.64
C MET A 14 -0.12 16.20 -34.74
N SER A 15 0.78 15.35 -34.27
CA SER A 15 0.55 14.54 -33.05
C SER A 15 0.37 15.55 -31.92
N THR A 16 -0.88 15.99 -31.71
CA THR A 16 -1.25 16.60 -30.44
C THR A 16 -0.98 15.53 -29.39
N THR A 17 0.14 15.66 -28.69
CA THR A 17 0.30 14.97 -27.42
C THR A 17 -0.82 15.50 -26.51
N ALA A 18 -1.97 14.85 -26.53
CA ALA A 18 -2.99 15.08 -25.55
C ALA A 18 -2.31 14.85 -24.20
N SER A 19 -2.02 15.92 -23.48
CA SER A 19 -1.58 15.80 -22.08
C SER A 19 -2.65 14.99 -21.38
N ALA A 20 -2.27 13.83 -20.85
CA ALA A 20 -3.22 13.02 -20.09
C ALA A 20 -3.86 13.91 -19.03
N ALA A 21 -5.19 13.93 -18.97
CA ALA A 21 -5.91 14.75 -18.00
C ALA A 21 -5.44 14.38 -16.58
N LYS A 22 -5.27 15.40 -15.72
CA LYS A 22 -4.88 15.19 -14.33
C LYS A 22 -5.87 14.24 -13.65
N VAL A 23 -5.36 13.23 -12.98
CA VAL A 23 -6.19 12.38 -12.11
C VAL A 23 -6.75 13.22 -10.98
N ILE A 24 -8.06 13.09 -10.72
CA ILE A 24 -8.77 13.71 -9.61
C ILE A 24 -9.15 12.59 -8.64
N CYS A 25 -8.60 12.62 -7.43
CA CYS A 25 -8.91 11.61 -6.41
C CYS A 25 -10.34 11.80 -5.84
N GLY A 26 -10.88 10.77 -5.20
CA GLY A 26 -12.22 10.82 -4.62
C GLY A 26 -12.40 11.94 -3.60
N ASP A 27 -11.38 12.23 -2.80
CA ASP A 27 -11.39 13.34 -1.83
C ASP A 27 -11.44 14.74 -2.49
N GLU A 28 -10.87 14.90 -3.70
CA GLU A 28 -10.92 16.14 -4.45
C GLU A 28 -12.33 16.43 -5.01
N ARG A 29 -13.21 15.42 -5.10
CA ARG A 29 -14.57 15.53 -5.66
C ARG A 29 -15.58 16.07 -4.63
N THR A 30 -15.35 17.29 -4.15
CA THR A 30 -16.18 17.92 -3.11
C THR A 30 -17.61 18.17 -3.56
N ASP A 31 -17.86 18.32 -4.86
CA ASP A 31 -19.19 18.41 -5.48
C ASP A 31 -20.02 17.13 -5.28
N VAL A 32 -19.36 15.98 -5.16
CA VAL A 32 -19.99 14.68 -4.92
C VAL A 32 -20.19 14.43 -3.42
N TRP A 33 -19.11 14.45 -2.63
CA TRP A 33 -19.20 13.97 -1.26
C TRP A 33 -19.77 14.99 -0.26
N VAL A 34 -19.70 16.30 -0.52
CA VAL A 34 -20.32 17.30 0.38
C VAL A 34 -21.83 17.10 0.50
N PRO A 35 -22.61 16.95 -0.59
CA PRO A 35 -24.04 16.63 -0.50
C PRO A 35 -24.32 15.29 0.21
N MET A 36 -23.48 14.26 -0.01
CA MET A 36 -23.63 12.94 0.61
C MET A 36 -23.47 12.97 2.14
N LEU A 37 -22.62 13.86 2.65
CA LEU A 37 -22.29 13.96 4.08
C LEU A 37 -23.07 15.04 4.82
N ARG A 38 -23.83 15.90 4.12
CA ARG A 38 -24.58 16.99 4.73
C ARG A 38 -25.60 16.47 5.74
N GLY A 39 -25.58 17.05 6.96
CA GLY A 39 -26.47 16.70 8.05
C GLY A 39 -26.14 15.38 8.76
N LYS A 40 -25.09 14.66 8.37
CA LYS A 40 -24.65 13.41 9.00
C LYS A 40 -23.53 13.67 10.01
N LYS A 41 -23.50 12.87 11.08
CA LYS A 41 -22.33 12.75 11.97
C LYS A 41 -21.29 11.88 11.26
N VAL A 42 -20.12 12.43 10.98
CA VAL A 42 -19.07 11.76 10.20
C VAL A 42 -17.92 11.34 11.10
N CYS A 43 -17.47 10.11 10.98
CA CYS A 43 -16.14 9.66 11.42
C CYS A 43 -15.23 9.56 10.20
N LEU A 44 -14.01 10.10 10.26
CA LEU A 44 -13.02 10.02 9.18
C LEU A 44 -11.87 9.10 9.59
N LEU A 45 -11.71 7.96 8.93
CA LEU A 45 -10.54 7.10 9.04
C LEU A 45 -9.49 7.56 8.04
N THR A 46 -8.41 8.17 8.53
CA THR A 46 -7.45 8.88 7.71
C THR A 46 -6.05 8.95 8.33
N ASN A 47 -5.10 9.43 7.54
CA ASN A 47 -3.77 9.82 7.97
C ASN A 47 -3.26 11.03 7.16
N TYR A 48 -2.00 11.41 7.35
CA TYR A 48 -1.34 12.55 6.72
C TYR A 48 -1.35 12.54 5.18
N THR A 49 -1.66 11.43 4.52
CA THR A 49 -1.70 11.35 3.05
C THR A 49 -2.96 11.96 2.43
N ALA A 50 -4.01 12.12 3.22
CA ALA A 50 -5.29 12.68 2.79
C ALA A 50 -5.20 14.20 2.65
N THR A 51 -4.77 14.67 1.49
CA THR A 51 -4.58 16.12 1.24
C THR A 51 -5.16 16.56 -0.10
N ILE A 52 -5.85 17.69 -0.09
CA ILE A 52 -6.38 18.38 -1.26
C ILE A 52 -5.62 19.69 -1.42
N ASN A 53 -4.86 19.85 -2.51
CA ASN A 53 -4.05 21.04 -2.76
C ASN A 53 -3.15 21.45 -1.57
N GLY A 54 -2.54 20.45 -0.90
CA GLY A 54 -1.65 20.66 0.25
C GLY A 54 -2.35 20.90 1.59
N LYS A 55 -3.70 20.99 1.64
CA LYS A 55 -4.48 21.09 2.87
C LYS A 55 -5.00 19.70 3.28
N HIS A 56 -4.90 19.36 4.56
CA HIS A 56 -5.42 18.08 5.05
C HIS A 56 -6.95 17.99 4.91
N LEU A 57 -7.46 16.83 4.52
CA LEU A 57 -8.90 16.58 4.31
C LEU A 57 -9.74 16.94 5.56
N ILE A 58 -9.24 16.73 6.76
CA ILE A 58 -9.92 17.13 8.01
C ILE A 58 -10.27 18.63 7.96
N ASP A 59 -9.28 19.48 7.66
CA ASP A 59 -9.49 20.92 7.61
C ASP A 59 -10.45 21.31 6.49
N VAL A 60 -10.38 20.64 5.33
CA VAL A 60 -11.32 20.86 4.21
C VAL A 60 -12.74 20.47 4.59
N MET A 61 -12.96 19.34 5.27
CA MET A 61 -14.28 18.92 5.75
C MET A 61 -14.88 19.94 6.72
N LEU A 62 -14.09 20.42 7.67
CA LEU A 62 -14.54 21.44 8.64
C LEU A 62 -14.92 22.74 7.94
N GLU A 63 -14.12 23.22 6.98
CA GLU A 63 -14.44 24.41 6.17
C GLU A 63 -15.71 24.26 5.32
N LYS A 64 -16.00 23.03 4.87
CA LYS A 64 -17.23 22.71 4.13
C LYS A 64 -18.45 22.54 5.04
N GLY A 65 -18.30 22.71 6.36
CA GLY A 65 -19.38 22.57 7.34
C GLY A 65 -19.81 21.12 7.58
N ILE A 66 -18.94 20.14 7.32
CA ILE A 66 -19.21 18.73 7.64
C ILE A 66 -19.12 18.54 9.16
N ASN A 67 -20.13 17.89 9.71
CA ASN A 67 -20.17 17.55 11.15
C ASN A 67 -19.24 16.36 11.45
N LEU A 68 -17.96 16.65 11.53
CA LEU A 68 -16.92 15.67 11.85
C LEU A 68 -16.89 15.44 13.36
N VAL A 69 -17.40 14.30 13.83
CA VAL A 69 -17.54 13.96 15.26
C VAL A 69 -16.37 13.14 15.80
N ALA A 70 -15.63 12.46 14.94
CA ALA A 70 -14.45 11.68 15.32
C ALA A 70 -13.49 11.52 14.13
N ILE A 71 -12.23 11.30 14.45
CA ILE A 71 -11.17 10.91 13.50
C ILE A 71 -10.64 9.56 13.97
N ALA A 72 -10.48 8.60 13.08
CA ALA A 72 -9.79 7.34 13.34
C ALA A 72 -8.46 7.31 12.58
N THR A 73 -7.42 6.69 13.15
CA THR A 73 -6.09 6.67 12.53
C THR A 73 -5.49 5.26 12.54
N PRO A 74 -4.81 4.86 11.43
CA PRO A 74 -4.15 3.58 11.31
C PRO A 74 -2.78 3.54 11.99
N GLU A 75 -1.99 2.51 11.69
CA GLU A 75 -0.56 2.46 11.97
C GLU A 75 0.14 3.74 11.52
N HIS A 76 1.18 4.14 12.22
CA HIS A 76 1.91 5.42 12.09
C HIS A 76 1.14 6.67 12.53
N GLY A 77 -0.17 6.58 12.84
CA GLY A 77 -0.99 7.68 13.35
C GLY A 77 -1.31 8.75 12.34
N LEU A 78 -1.97 9.80 12.78
CA LEU A 78 -2.40 10.90 11.92
C LEU A 78 -1.23 11.62 11.22
N SER A 79 -0.09 11.77 11.92
CA SER A 79 1.10 12.45 11.37
C SER A 79 1.99 11.56 10.51
N GLY A 80 1.81 10.24 10.53
CA GLY A 80 2.68 9.29 9.83
C GLY A 80 4.09 9.15 10.39
N LYS A 81 4.35 9.64 11.61
CA LYS A 81 5.70 9.75 12.19
C LYS A 81 6.09 8.60 13.10
N ALA A 82 5.11 7.85 13.60
CA ALA A 82 5.38 6.73 14.49
C ALA A 82 6.11 5.59 13.73
N SER A 83 7.05 4.94 14.42
CA SER A 83 7.76 3.78 13.88
C SER A 83 6.81 2.62 13.61
N ALA A 84 7.15 1.74 12.66
CA ALA A 84 6.40 0.53 12.39
C ALA A 84 6.24 -0.30 13.68
N GLY A 85 5.02 -0.78 13.93
CA GLY A 85 4.69 -1.55 15.13
C GLY A 85 4.54 -0.75 16.42
N ALA A 86 4.82 0.55 16.43
CA ALA A 86 4.70 1.39 17.62
C ALA A 86 3.23 1.63 17.99
N LYS A 87 2.86 1.38 19.25
CA LYS A 87 1.52 1.68 19.76
C LYS A 87 1.30 3.19 19.82
N ILE A 88 0.12 3.63 19.38
CA ILE A 88 -0.26 5.04 19.31
C ILE A 88 -1.43 5.27 20.26
N ALA A 89 -1.33 6.28 21.13
CA ALA A 89 -2.43 6.67 22.01
C ALA A 89 -3.46 7.50 21.23
N SER A 90 -4.72 7.41 21.67
CA SER A 90 -5.78 8.32 21.22
C SER A 90 -5.53 9.72 21.78
N SER A 91 -6.01 10.74 21.08
CA SER A 91 -5.80 12.17 21.38
C SER A 91 -7.00 13.01 20.94
N THR A 92 -6.84 14.32 20.85
CA THR A 92 -7.78 15.26 20.23
C THR A 92 -7.11 15.98 19.06
N TYR A 93 -7.91 16.40 18.08
CA TYR A 93 -7.42 17.11 16.90
C TYR A 93 -7.33 18.60 17.17
N LYS A 94 -6.11 19.15 17.23
CA LYS A 94 -5.82 20.59 17.48
C LYS A 94 -6.71 21.13 18.63
N ASP A 95 -7.24 22.33 18.46
CA ASP A 95 -8.11 22.99 19.45
C ASP A 95 -9.61 22.75 19.18
N THR A 96 -9.94 21.74 18.33
CA THR A 96 -11.34 21.49 17.93
C THR A 96 -12.12 20.65 18.95
N GLY A 97 -11.42 19.93 19.84
CA GLY A 97 -12.03 18.96 20.75
C GLY A 97 -12.43 17.63 20.08
N ILE A 98 -12.28 17.49 18.75
CA ILE A 98 -12.64 16.27 18.03
C ILE A 98 -11.71 15.12 18.47
N PRO A 99 -12.27 13.99 18.97
CA PRO A 99 -11.47 12.84 19.40
C PRO A 99 -10.75 12.21 18.19
N VAL A 100 -9.48 11.83 18.41
CA VAL A 100 -8.67 11.05 17.47
C VAL A 100 -8.47 9.66 18.06
N TRP A 101 -9.16 8.67 17.51
CA TRP A 101 -9.08 7.27 17.93
C TRP A 101 -7.95 6.55 17.20
N SER A 102 -7.02 6.01 17.97
CA SER A 102 -5.99 5.16 17.39
C SER A 102 -6.51 3.74 17.18
N LEU A 103 -6.53 3.28 15.94
CA LEU A 103 -6.76 1.88 15.57
C LEU A 103 -5.43 1.11 15.48
N TYR A 104 -4.39 1.61 16.12
CA TYR A 104 -3.09 0.94 16.30
C TYR A 104 -2.52 1.17 17.69
N GLY A 105 -3.34 0.99 18.72
CA GLY A 105 -3.02 1.23 20.13
C GLY A 105 -3.29 0.01 20.99
N LYS A 106 -4.22 0.16 21.95
CA LYS A 106 -4.73 -0.94 22.78
C LYS A 106 -5.51 -1.97 21.97
N THR A 107 -6.25 -1.50 20.95
CA THR A 107 -6.95 -2.30 19.96
C THR A 107 -6.55 -1.88 18.55
N ARG A 108 -6.75 -2.79 17.59
CA ARG A 108 -6.66 -2.51 16.15
C ARG A 108 -8.03 -2.47 15.49
N ARG A 109 -9.10 -2.79 16.24
CA ARG A 109 -10.48 -2.81 15.77
C ARG A 109 -11.24 -1.61 16.30
N MET A 110 -12.12 -1.05 15.49
CA MET A 110 -13.14 -0.13 15.96
C MET A 110 -14.11 -0.88 16.87
N THR A 111 -14.59 -0.24 17.93
CA THR A 111 -15.60 -0.83 18.81
C THR A 111 -17.00 -0.40 18.41
N SER A 112 -18.03 -1.18 18.81
CA SER A 112 -19.43 -0.83 18.53
C SER A 112 -19.83 0.48 19.22
N GLU A 113 -19.26 0.79 20.41
CA GLU A 113 -19.48 2.06 21.11
C GLU A 113 -18.88 3.26 20.33
N GLN A 114 -17.76 3.08 19.65
CA GLN A 114 -17.22 4.09 18.75
C GLN A 114 -18.12 4.27 17.53
N ALA A 115 -18.56 3.18 16.91
CA ALA A 115 -19.45 3.21 15.74
C ALA A 115 -20.83 3.81 16.06
N ALA A 116 -21.33 3.69 17.28
CA ALA A 116 -22.59 4.29 17.70
C ALA A 116 -22.58 5.84 17.70
N GLN A 117 -21.39 6.48 17.69
CA GLN A 117 -21.27 7.94 17.82
C GLN A 117 -21.42 8.67 16.48
N PHE A 118 -21.40 7.99 15.32
CA PHE A 118 -21.50 8.59 14.01
C PHE A 118 -22.57 7.90 13.13
N ASP A 119 -22.90 8.51 12.02
CA ASP A 119 -23.85 7.97 11.03
C ASP A 119 -23.13 7.28 9.87
N VAL A 120 -21.94 7.76 9.51
CA VAL A 120 -21.16 7.28 8.37
C VAL A 120 -19.66 7.29 8.69
N LEU A 121 -18.95 6.24 8.29
CA LEU A 121 -17.50 6.21 8.27
C LEU A 121 -17.01 6.60 6.87
N VAL A 122 -16.15 7.60 6.78
CA VAL A 122 -15.41 7.94 5.57
C VAL A 122 -14.00 7.37 5.70
N PHE A 123 -13.52 6.68 4.67
CA PHE A 123 -12.13 6.20 4.57
C PHE A 123 -11.41 7.01 3.50
N ASP A 124 -10.28 7.60 3.87
CA ASP A 124 -9.36 8.28 2.95
C ASP A 124 -7.92 8.13 3.39
N ILE A 125 -7.21 7.18 2.79
CA ILE A 125 -5.79 6.91 3.02
C ILE A 125 -5.17 6.44 1.71
N GLN A 126 -4.00 6.97 1.34
CA GLN A 126 -3.24 6.48 0.20
C GLN A 126 -2.60 5.13 0.53
N ASP A 127 -2.96 4.11 -0.22
CA ASP A 127 -2.35 2.77 -0.22
C ASP A 127 -1.36 2.61 -1.38
N VAL A 128 -0.58 1.54 -1.40
CA VAL A 128 0.37 1.22 -2.47
C VAL A 128 0.02 -0.07 -3.22
N GLY A 129 -1.14 -0.67 -2.95
CA GLY A 129 -1.65 -1.85 -3.67
C GLY A 129 -0.92 -3.15 -3.34
N VAL A 130 -0.38 -3.27 -2.13
CA VAL A 130 0.41 -4.42 -1.69
C VAL A 130 -0.18 -5.02 -0.42
N ARG A 131 -0.43 -6.33 -0.40
CA ARG A 131 -1.15 -7.04 0.67
C ARG A 131 -0.63 -6.76 2.08
N PHE A 132 0.64 -6.61 2.27
CA PHE A 132 1.23 -6.34 3.58
C PHE A 132 1.40 -4.83 3.90
N PHE A 133 0.87 -3.94 3.06
CA PHE A 133 0.70 -2.53 3.37
C PHE A 133 -0.63 -2.35 4.12
N THR A 134 -0.58 -2.16 5.44
CA THR A 134 -1.63 -2.56 6.39
C THR A 134 -2.88 -1.68 6.45
N TYR A 135 -2.98 -0.62 5.65
CA TYR A 135 -4.10 0.33 5.74
C TYR A 135 -5.45 -0.28 5.36
N TYR A 136 -5.47 -1.18 4.36
CA TYR A 136 -6.70 -1.89 4.04
C TYR A 136 -7.17 -2.80 5.19
N VAL A 137 -6.25 -3.45 5.93
CA VAL A 137 -6.62 -4.28 7.07
C VAL A 137 -7.23 -3.43 8.19
N THR A 138 -6.71 -2.21 8.40
CA THR A 138 -7.31 -1.26 9.34
C THR A 138 -8.74 -0.89 8.91
N MET A 139 -8.99 -0.68 7.62
CA MET A 139 -10.35 -0.46 7.08
C MET A 139 -11.25 -1.65 7.37
N LEU A 140 -10.83 -2.88 7.05
CA LEU A 140 -11.61 -4.10 7.29
C LEU A 140 -11.93 -4.30 8.78
N TYR A 141 -11.03 -3.90 9.68
CA TYR A 141 -11.24 -4.00 11.13
C TYR A 141 -12.28 -3.02 11.71
N THR A 142 -12.88 -2.18 10.86
CA THR A 142 -14.04 -1.37 11.20
C THR A 142 -15.37 -2.06 10.88
N PHE A 143 -15.37 -3.07 9.98
CA PHE A 143 -16.59 -3.62 9.39
C PHE A 143 -17.53 -4.28 10.41
N ASP A 144 -16.98 -5.03 11.36
CA ASP A 144 -17.82 -5.66 12.41
C ASP A 144 -18.61 -4.60 13.19
N ALA A 145 -17.93 -3.54 13.64
CA ALA A 145 -18.57 -2.45 14.39
C ALA A 145 -19.57 -1.64 13.54
N LEU A 146 -19.26 -1.44 12.25
CA LEU A 146 -20.17 -0.78 11.33
C LEU A 146 -21.45 -1.60 11.12
N ALA A 147 -21.30 -2.91 10.90
CA ALA A 147 -22.44 -3.83 10.74
C ALA A 147 -23.30 -3.90 12.00
N ASP A 148 -22.69 -4.04 13.18
CA ASP A 148 -23.38 -4.08 14.48
C ASP A 148 -24.25 -2.83 14.71
N GLN A 149 -23.84 -1.68 14.21
CA GLN A 149 -24.50 -0.40 14.38
C GLN A 149 -25.30 0.04 13.13
N GLY A 150 -25.40 -0.80 12.10
CA GLY A 150 -26.08 -0.47 10.84
C GLY A 150 -25.50 0.76 10.13
N LYS A 151 -24.17 0.95 10.24
CA LYS A 151 -23.47 2.08 9.62
C LYS A 151 -22.92 1.71 8.25
N ARG A 152 -22.74 2.70 7.41
CA ARG A 152 -22.15 2.54 6.06
C ARG A 152 -20.73 3.07 6.00
N LEU A 153 -19.96 2.56 5.05
CA LEU A 153 -18.63 3.04 4.68
C LEU A 153 -18.70 3.83 3.38
N ILE A 154 -18.09 5.00 3.35
CA ILE A 154 -17.81 5.73 2.11
C ILE A 154 -16.29 5.76 1.91
N VAL A 155 -15.81 5.23 0.81
CA VAL A 155 -14.39 5.27 0.43
C VAL A 155 -14.16 6.43 -0.52
N PHE A 156 -13.33 7.40 -0.13
CA PHE A 156 -12.77 8.36 -1.08
C PHE A 156 -11.60 7.69 -1.77
N ASP A 157 -11.85 7.20 -2.98
CA ASP A 157 -10.90 6.33 -3.63
C ASP A 157 -9.68 7.09 -4.17
N ARG A 158 -8.55 6.39 -4.20
CA ARG A 158 -7.25 6.90 -4.65
C ARG A 158 -6.60 5.95 -5.63
N PRO A 159 -5.83 6.47 -6.60
CA PRO A 159 -5.08 5.62 -7.51
C PRO A 159 -4.18 4.64 -6.77
N ASN A 160 -4.18 3.39 -7.23
CA ASN A 160 -3.18 2.41 -6.80
C ASN A 160 -1.91 2.56 -7.67
N PRO A 161 -0.75 2.95 -7.11
CA PRO A 161 0.47 3.13 -7.89
C PRO A 161 1.05 1.82 -8.45
N ASN A 162 0.61 0.65 -7.92
CA ASN A 162 0.90 -0.68 -8.44
C ASN A 162 -0.33 -1.33 -9.09
N GLY A 163 -1.32 -0.53 -9.54
CA GLY A 163 -2.58 -1.01 -10.11
C GLY A 163 -2.43 -1.76 -11.44
N MET A 164 -1.34 -1.51 -12.18
CA MET A 164 -1.15 -2.01 -13.54
C MET A 164 -0.83 -3.51 -13.63
N TYR A 165 -0.63 -4.21 -12.51
CA TYR A 165 -0.36 -5.65 -12.53
C TYR A 165 -0.89 -6.36 -11.28
N VAL A 166 -1.03 -7.67 -11.40
CA VAL A 166 -1.41 -8.58 -10.31
C VAL A 166 -0.34 -9.66 -10.25
N ASP A 167 0.27 -9.88 -9.08
CA ASP A 167 1.36 -10.85 -8.94
C ASP A 167 1.56 -11.31 -7.49
N GLY A 168 2.24 -12.45 -7.35
CA GLY A 168 2.56 -13.06 -6.06
C GLY A 168 1.51 -14.06 -5.57
N PRO A 169 1.86 -14.91 -4.60
CA PRO A 169 0.98 -15.96 -4.09
C PRO A 169 -0.26 -15.39 -3.39
N ILE A 170 -1.36 -16.14 -3.49
CA ILE A 170 -2.58 -15.88 -2.72
C ILE A 170 -2.32 -16.24 -1.25
N LEU A 171 -2.84 -15.43 -0.33
CA LEU A 171 -2.72 -15.69 1.11
C LEU A 171 -3.50 -16.94 1.51
N GLU A 172 -2.83 -17.92 2.10
CA GLU A 172 -3.48 -19.03 2.78
C GLU A 172 -4.01 -18.61 4.16
N GLU A 173 -5.18 -19.12 4.56
CA GLU A 173 -5.86 -18.72 5.81
C GLU A 173 -4.98 -18.90 7.07
N LYS A 174 -4.14 -19.95 7.11
CA LYS A 174 -3.21 -20.21 8.24
C LYS A 174 -2.18 -19.10 8.46
N HIS A 175 -1.92 -18.25 7.44
CA HIS A 175 -0.98 -17.12 7.51
C HIS A 175 -1.69 -15.78 7.67
N LYS A 176 -3.02 -15.77 7.77
CA LYS A 176 -3.82 -14.57 7.99
C LYS A 176 -3.37 -13.82 9.24
N SER A 177 -3.17 -12.52 9.09
CA SER A 177 -2.63 -11.66 10.14
C SER A 177 -2.88 -10.19 9.81
N PHE A 178 -2.36 -9.28 10.64
CA PHE A 178 -2.44 -7.85 10.34
C PHE A 178 -1.64 -7.44 9.09
N VAL A 179 -0.64 -8.21 8.66
CA VAL A 179 0.09 -8.00 7.40
C VAL A 179 -0.47 -8.80 6.22
N GLY A 180 -1.67 -9.35 6.37
CA GLY A 180 -2.37 -10.11 5.33
C GLY A 180 -3.74 -10.53 5.84
N GLY A 181 -4.79 -9.74 5.54
CA GLY A 181 -6.14 -9.93 6.06
C GLY A 181 -7.11 -10.64 5.11
N LEU A 182 -6.80 -10.73 3.83
CA LEU A 182 -7.67 -11.28 2.77
C LEU A 182 -6.92 -12.31 1.90
N PRO A 183 -7.64 -13.27 1.31
CA PRO A 183 -7.08 -14.25 0.37
C PRO A 183 -6.81 -13.63 -1.00
N ILE A 184 -5.89 -12.68 -1.05
CA ILE A 184 -5.50 -11.92 -2.24
C ILE A 184 -4.01 -12.10 -2.53
N PRO A 185 -3.54 -11.89 -3.78
CA PRO A 185 -2.12 -11.92 -4.11
C PRO A 185 -1.33 -10.80 -3.43
N VAL A 186 0.00 -10.91 -3.43
CA VAL A 186 0.88 -9.88 -2.84
C VAL A 186 0.62 -8.52 -3.48
N VAL A 187 0.56 -8.45 -4.81
CA VAL A 187 0.13 -7.26 -5.56
C VAL A 187 -1.24 -7.55 -6.16
N HIS A 188 -2.27 -6.92 -5.62
CA HIS A 188 -3.65 -7.28 -5.93
C HIS A 188 -4.25 -6.48 -7.09
N GLY A 189 -3.62 -5.37 -7.50
CA GLY A 189 -4.06 -4.55 -8.62
C GLY A 189 -5.42 -3.87 -8.44
N LEU A 190 -5.90 -3.68 -7.20
CA LEU A 190 -7.17 -3.05 -6.86
C LEU A 190 -6.93 -1.71 -6.15
N THR A 191 -7.85 -0.77 -6.30
CA THR A 191 -7.93 0.41 -5.42
C THR A 191 -8.54 0.01 -4.07
N MET A 192 -8.55 0.95 -3.11
CA MET A 192 -9.15 0.68 -1.79
C MET A 192 -10.67 0.53 -1.88
N GLY A 193 -11.32 1.28 -2.76
CA GLY A 193 -12.76 1.16 -3.03
C GLY A 193 -13.12 -0.20 -3.62
N GLU A 194 -12.40 -0.62 -4.65
CA GLU A 194 -12.57 -1.94 -5.28
C GLU A 194 -12.31 -3.08 -4.30
N LEU A 195 -11.25 -2.97 -3.48
CA LEU A 195 -10.93 -3.99 -2.49
C LEU A 195 -11.98 -4.10 -1.39
N ALA A 196 -12.55 -2.98 -0.93
CA ALA A 196 -13.62 -2.97 0.05
C ALA A 196 -14.90 -3.65 -0.51
N GLN A 197 -15.30 -3.30 -1.74
CA GLN A 197 -16.44 -3.93 -2.40
C GLN A 197 -16.21 -5.42 -2.66
N MET A 198 -15.01 -5.82 -3.08
CA MET A 198 -14.65 -7.21 -3.28
C MET A 198 -14.70 -8.01 -1.97
N ALA A 199 -14.15 -7.48 -0.88
CA ALA A 199 -14.14 -8.15 0.42
C ALA A 199 -15.57 -8.45 0.92
N VAL A 200 -16.50 -7.52 0.71
CA VAL A 200 -17.93 -7.71 1.03
C VAL A 200 -18.59 -8.67 0.05
N GLY A 201 -18.37 -8.49 -1.25
CA GLY A 201 -19.04 -9.26 -2.31
C GLY A 201 -18.65 -10.73 -2.32
N GLU A 202 -17.41 -11.06 -1.96
CA GLU A 202 -16.94 -12.44 -1.82
C GLU A 202 -17.20 -13.02 -0.42
N GLY A 203 -17.82 -12.26 0.51
CA GLY A 203 -18.13 -12.72 1.86
C GLY A 203 -16.91 -12.94 2.76
N TRP A 204 -15.78 -12.29 2.47
CA TRP A 204 -14.55 -12.43 3.26
C TRP A 204 -14.59 -11.64 4.58
N VAL A 205 -15.52 -10.71 4.67
CA VAL A 205 -15.74 -9.83 5.83
C VAL A 205 -17.23 -9.70 6.13
N THR A 206 -17.56 -9.16 7.31
CA THR A 206 -18.95 -8.83 7.67
C THR A 206 -19.53 -7.85 6.65
N LYS A 207 -20.76 -8.10 6.22
CA LYS A 207 -21.44 -7.28 5.21
C LYS A 207 -21.72 -5.87 5.74
N VAL A 208 -21.22 -4.89 5.01
CA VAL A 208 -21.41 -3.45 5.23
C VAL A 208 -21.82 -2.81 3.90
N ASP A 209 -22.67 -1.78 3.94
CA ASP A 209 -22.94 -0.95 2.76
C ASP A 209 -21.69 -0.11 2.44
N VAL A 210 -21.08 -0.36 1.27
CA VAL A 210 -19.85 0.32 0.81
C VAL A 210 -20.14 1.14 -0.41
N GLU A 211 -20.03 2.46 -0.27
CA GLU A 211 -20.12 3.43 -1.37
C GLU A 211 -18.73 3.97 -1.69
N VAL A 212 -18.42 4.15 -2.98
CA VAL A 212 -17.11 4.63 -3.43
C VAL A 212 -17.26 5.93 -4.20
N VAL A 213 -16.56 6.97 -3.74
CA VAL A 213 -16.37 8.20 -4.52
C VAL A 213 -15.16 7.97 -5.41
N CYS A 214 -15.42 7.59 -6.66
CA CYS A 214 -14.39 7.17 -7.61
C CYS A 214 -13.48 8.34 -8.03
N CYS A 215 -12.23 8.00 -8.41
CA CYS A 215 -11.32 8.91 -9.09
C CYS A 215 -11.86 9.28 -10.49
N GLN A 216 -11.46 10.44 -11.01
CA GLN A 216 -11.65 10.79 -12.43
C GLN A 216 -10.31 10.73 -13.16
N ASN A 217 -10.35 10.42 -14.46
CA ASN A 217 -9.18 10.33 -15.33
C ASN A 217 -8.13 9.31 -14.84
N TYR A 218 -8.57 8.24 -14.19
CA TYR A 218 -7.75 7.15 -13.71
C TYR A 218 -8.16 5.84 -14.38
N THR A 219 -7.18 5.05 -14.78
CA THR A 219 -7.31 3.64 -15.18
C THR A 219 -6.26 2.84 -14.42
N HIS A 220 -6.37 1.52 -14.40
CA HIS A 220 -5.35 0.67 -13.78
C HIS A 220 -3.97 0.80 -14.45
N GLN A 221 -3.91 1.24 -15.71
CA GLN A 221 -2.65 1.50 -16.44
C GLN A 221 -2.02 2.85 -16.12
N THR A 222 -2.71 3.72 -15.35
CA THR A 222 -2.21 5.04 -15.01
C THR A 222 -0.99 4.96 -14.10
N ARG A 223 0.16 5.47 -14.56
CA ARG A 223 1.36 5.60 -13.73
C ARG A 223 1.24 6.82 -12.82
N TYR A 224 0.56 6.62 -11.70
CA TYR A 224 0.28 7.71 -10.77
C TYR A 224 1.49 8.04 -9.91
N GLN A 225 1.94 9.30 -9.97
CA GLN A 225 2.97 9.82 -9.09
C GLN A 225 2.33 10.27 -7.78
N LEU A 226 2.65 9.61 -6.67
CA LEU A 226 2.11 9.96 -5.36
C LEU A 226 2.53 11.38 -4.95
N PRO A 227 1.58 12.27 -4.61
CA PRO A 227 1.90 13.64 -4.19
C PRO A 227 2.49 13.69 -2.77
N VAL A 228 2.19 12.69 -1.95
CA VAL A 228 2.67 12.55 -0.57
C VAL A 228 3.29 11.16 -0.41
N LYS A 229 4.37 11.06 0.36
CA LYS A 229 5.00 9.78 0.70
C LYS A 229 3.99 8.86 1.40
N PRO A 230 3.79 7.60 0.94
CA PRO A 230 2.72 6.75 1.48
C PRO A 230 3.05 6.18 2.87
N GLY A 231 4.31 6.18 3.28
CA GLY A 231 4.76 5.68 4.57
C GLY A 231 6.05 6.35 5.05
N PRO A 232 6.39 6.26 6.33
CA PRO A 232 7.59 6.90 6.88
C PRO A 232 8.90 6.35 6.29
N ASN A 233 8.88 5.10 5.80
CA ASN A 233 10.06 4.43 5.23
C ASN A 233 9.91 4.12 3.73
N VAL A 234 8.71 4.18 3.15
CA VAL A 234 8.46 4.11 1.70
C VAL A 234 8.34 5.54 1.21
N ARG A 235 9.45 6.14 0.77
CA ARG A 235 9.53 7.59 0.59
C ARG A 235 9.57 8.07 -0.86
N THR A 236 9.82 7.17 -1.80
CA THR A 236 9.99 7.48 -3.21
C THR A 236 9.14 6.55 -4.07
N MET A 237 8.88 6.91 -5.32
CA MET A 237 8.24 5.98 -6.26
C MET A 237 9.13 4.78 -6.59
N GLN A 238 10.45 4.89 -6.44
CA GLN A 238 11.36 3.76 -6.53
C GLN A 238 11.08 2.75 -5.42
N ALA A 239 10.99 3.23 -4.17
CA ALA A 239 10.61 2.41 -3.03
C ALA A 239 9.23 1.78 -3.22
N VAL A 240 8.21 2.52 -3.70
CA VAL A 240 6.85 2.02 -3.94
C VAL A 240 6.86 0.82 -4.90
N TYR A 241 7.62 0.89 -6.00
CA TYR A 241 7.68 -0.21 -6.97
C TYR A 241 8.55 -1.39 -6.50
N LEU A 242 9.59 -1.13 -5.70
CA LEU A 242 10.42 -2.20 -5.11
C LEU A 242 9.76 -2.87 -3.91
N TYR A 243 8.90 -2.15 -3.18
CA TYR A 243 8.32 -2.58 -1.91
C TYR A 243 7.66 -3.97 -1.94
N PRO A 244 6.90 -4.36 -2.98
CA PRO A 244 6.33 -5.70 -3.05
C PRO A 244 7.36 -6.82 -2.82
N SER A 245 8.58 -6.64 -3.33
CA SER A 245 9.65 -7.64 -3.28
C SER A 245 10.65 -7.41 -2.14
N THR A 246 10.99 -6.15 -1.85
CA THR A 246 12.00 -5.82 -0.83
C THR A 246 11.46 -5.84 0.59
N CYS A 247 10.13 -5.71 0.79
CA CYS A 247 9.51 -5.89 2.09
C CYS A 247 9.75 -7.30 2.67
N LEU A 248 9.93 -8.31 1.83
CA LEU A 248 10.24 -9.67 2.28
C LEU A 248 11.54 -9.76 3.09
N ILE A 249 12.47 -8.84 2.90
CA ILE A 249 13.72 -8.72 3.68
C ILE A 249 13.42 -8.46 5.16
N GLU A 250 12.26 -7.89 5.51
CA GLU A 250 11.84 -7.76 6.91
C GLU A 250 11.75 -9.12 7.63
N GLY A 251 11.37 -10.17 6.92
CA GLY A 251 11.34 -11.55 7.40
C GLY A 251 12.70 -12.24 7.47
N THR A 252 13.82 -11.50 7.33
CA THR A 252 15.18 -12.02 7.38
C THR A 252 16.03 -11.26 8.40
N VAL A 253 17.26 -11.71 8.63
CA VAL A 253 18.24 -10.99 9.47
C VAL A 253 18.79 -9.74 8.77
N PHE A 254 18.64 -9.59 7.46
CA PHE A 254 19.11 -8.42 6.72
C PHE A 254 18.30 -7.16 7.07
N SER A 255 18.95 -6.01 6.98
CA SER A 255 18.34 -4.71 6.99
C SER A 255 17.73 -4.42 5.61
N GLU A 256 16.50 -3.95 5.59
CA GLU A 256 15.80 -3.39 4.41
C GLU A 256 16.04 -1.88 4.25
N ALA A 257 17.19 -1.42 4.76
CA ALA A 257 17.64 -0.03 4.77
C ALA A 257 16.71 0.97 5.52
N ARG A 258 15.80 0.51 6.40
CA ARG A 258 15.16 1.41 7.37
C ARG A 258 16.24 2.11 8.20
N GLY A 259 16.00 3.35 8.62
CA GLY A 259 17.02 4.16 9.30
C GLY A 259 17.97 4.87 8.32
N THR A 260 17.61 4.92 7.03
CA THR A 260 18.24 5.73 5.97
C THR A 260 17.18 6.50 5.20
N ASP A 261 17.58 7.33 4.23
CA ASP A 261 16.66 8.04 3.34
C ASP A 261 16.09 7.18 2.20
N PHE A 262 16.63 5.96 2.03
CA PHE A 262 16.30 5.02 0.95
C PHE A 262 15.78 3.66 1.49
N GLY A 263 14.94 3.69 2.51
CA GLY A 263 14.27 2.47 3.00
C GLY A 263 13.59 1.70 1.88
N PHE A 264 13.78 0.37 1.83
CA PHE A 264 13.30 -0.56 0.80
C PHE A 264 13.91 -0.38 -0.60
N GLU A 265 14.86 0.54 -0.76
CA GLU A 265 15.63 0.71 -2.00
C GLU A 265 17.04 0.11 -1.93
N ALA A 266 17.35 -0.56 -0.83
CA ALA A 266 18.58 -1.33 -0.61
C ALA A 266 18.34 -2.38 0.47
N TYR A 267 19.23 -3.37 0.53
CA TYR A 267 19.28 -4.32 1.64
C TYR A 267 20.71 -4.75 1.93
N GLY A 268 20.99 -5.15 3.17
CA GLY A 268 22.35 -5.53 3.55
C GLY A 268 22.46 -6.07 4.96
N HIS A 269 23.66 -6.55 5.29
CA HIS A 269 24.00 -7.13 6.59
C HIS A 269 25.44 -6.82 6.97
N PRO A 270 25.79 -6.66 8.27
CA PRO A 270 27.17 -6.40 8.69
C PRO A 270 28.14 -7.55 8.39
N ASP A 271 27.67 -8.81 8.47
CA ASP A 271 28.51 -10.00 8.41
C ASP A 271 28.67 -10.60 7.01
N ILE A 272 28.30 -9.89 5.95
CA ILE A 272 28.59 -10.33 4.58
C ILE A 272 29.85 -9.67 4.04
N ALA A 273 30.45 -10.29 3.03
CA ALA A 273 31.60 -9.72 2.34
C ALA A 273 31.26 -8.34 1.72
N PRO A 274 32.23 -7.41 1.65
CA PRO A 274 32.04 -6.13 0.97
C PRO A 274 31.57 -6.31 -0.48
N THR A 275 30.55 -5.54 -0.87
CA THR A 275 29.89 -5.63 -2.18
C THR A 275 30.12 -4.40 -3.08
N GLY A 276 30.96 -3.44 -2.63
CA GLY A 276 31.12 -2.14 -3.28
C GLY A 276 30.06 -1.10 -2.88
N PHE A 277 28.99 -1.52 -2.18
CA PHE A 277 27.98 -0.64 -1.57
C PHE A 277 27.85 -0.95 -0.08
N SER A 278 27.77 0.09 0.71
CA SER A 278 27.54 -0.03 2.16
C SER A 278 26.74 1.16 2.69
N TYR A 279 26.06 0.94 3.83
CA TYR A 279 25.31 1.96 4.55
C TYR A 279 25.23 1.64 6.05
N THR A 280 24.92 2.64 6.84
CA THR A 280 24.75 2.47 8.29
C THR A 280 23.35 2.90 8.68
N PRO A 281 22.44 1.98 9.08
CA PRO A 281 21.15 2.35 9.62
C PRO A 281 21.29 3.23 10.87
N ARG A 282 20.50 4.31 10.95
CA ARG A 282 20.49 5.23 12.10
C ARG A 282 19.09 5.31 12.68
N SER A 283 18.98 5.64 13.96
CA SER A 283 17.70 6.01 14.57
C SER A 283 17.19 7.33 13.98
N ILE A 284 16.10 7.27 13.24
CA ILE A 284 15.45 8.43 12.61
C ILE A 284 13.95 8.45 12.89
N GLU A 285 13.27 9.53 12.57
CA GLU A 285 11.81 9.59 12.61
C GLU A 285 11.22 8.50 11.69
N GLY A 286 10.27 7.72 12.19
CA GLY A 286 9.67 6.58 11.48
C GLY A 286 10.46 5.25 11.55
N ALA A 287 11.71 5.28 12.05
CA ALA A 287 12.54 4.09 12.28
C ALA A 287 13.46 4.30 13.48
N LYS A 288 12.89 4.25 14.70
CA LYS A 288 13.65 4.51 15.95
C LYS A 288 14.67 3.42 16.27
N ASN A 289 14.37 2.18 15.96
CA ASN A 289 15.21 1.03 16.22
C ASN A 289 15.33 0.18 14.94
N PRO A 290 16.02 0.67 13.87
CA PRO A 290 16.21 -0.10 12.66
C PRO A 290 17.11 -1.31 12.91
N LYS A 291 16.96 -2.38 12.12
CA LYS A 291 17.90 -3.52 12.16
C LYS A 291 19.33 -3.03 11.95
N HIS A 292 20.27 -3.62 12.69
CA HIS A 292 21.69 -3.26 12.63
C HIS A 292 21.99 -1.77 12.84
N GLN A 293 21.19 -1.11 13.70
CA GLN A 293 21.41 0.31 14.03
C GLN A 293 22.90 0.54 14.39
N ASP A 294 23.47 1.61 13.83
CA ASP A 294 24.85 2.06 14.05
C ASP A 294 25.95 1.08 13.58
N LYS A 295 25.60 0.00 12.88
CA LYS A 295 26.55 -0.93 12.27
C LYS A 295 26.65 -0.71 10.76
N LEU A 296 27.87 -0.80 10.23
CA LEU A 296 28.10 -0.78 8.79
C LEU A 296 27.53 -2.06 8.18
N CYS A 297 26.57 -1.92 7.27
CA CYS A 297 26.02 -3.02 6.48
C CYS A 297 26.60 -2.96 5.08
N HIS A 298 27.11 -4.10 4.57
CA HIS A 298 27.39 -4.29 3.16
C HIS A 298 26.14 -4.83 2.48
N GLY A 299 25.90 -4.50 1.21
CA GLY A 299 24.63 -4.92 0.60
C GLY A 299 24.47 -4.56 -0.86
N VAL A 300 23.24 -4.46 -1.29
CA VAL A 300 22.84 -4.20 -2.67
C VAL A 300 22.06 -2.89 -2.74
N ASP A 301 22.46 -2.00 -3.65
CA ASP A 301 21.80 -0.73 -3.95
C ASP A 301 20.83 -0.91 -5.13
N LEU A 302 19.55 -0.70 -4.90
CA LEU A 302 18.50 -0.83 -5.90
C LEU A 302 17.99 0.53 -6.44
N ARG A 303 18.52 1.65 -5.95
CA ARG A 303 18.06 3.00 -6.31
C ARG A 303 18.19 3.32 -7.80
N LYS A 304 19.16 2.67 -8.46
CA LYS A 304 19.45 2.89 -9.88
C LYS A 304 18.80 1.85 -10.81
N VAL A 305 18.08 0.86 -10.26
CA VAL A 305 17.35 -0.10 -11.11
C VAL A 305 16.26 0.65 -11.88
N PRO A 306 16.17 0.53 -13.20
CA PRO A 306 15.15 1.23 -13.97
C PRO A 306 13.74 0.84 -13.55
N LYS A 307 12.87 1.82 -13.28
CA LYS A 307 11.48 1.58 -12.83
C LYS A 307 10.70 0.66 -13.78
N ASN A 308 10.91 0.81 -15.09
CA ASN A 308 10.28 -0.06 -16.08
C ASN A 308 10.74 -1.52 -15.96
N GLN A 309 11.99 -1.76 -15.55
CA GLN A 309 12.50 -3.10 -15.29
C GLN A 309 11.82 -3.71 -14.05
N ILE A 310 11.70 -2.93 -12.97
CA ILE A 310 11.01 -3.37 -11.75
C ILE A 310 9.56 -3.75 -12.05
N LEU A 311 8.83 -2.89 -12.76
CA LEU A 311 7.44 -3.12 -13.12
C LEU A 311 7.26 -4.29 -14.09
N LYS A 312 8.18 -4.49 -15.03
CA LYS A 312 8.18 -5.64 -15.95
C LYS A 312 8.43 -6.96 -15.22
N GLU A 313 9.30 -6.95 -14.23
CA GLU A 313 9.62 -8.12 -13.41
C GLU A 313 8.47 -8.48 -12.47
N GLY A 314 7.77 -7.46 -11.95
CA GLY A 314 6.70 -7.62 -10.97
C GLY A 314 7.21 -8.08 -9.60
N PHE A 315 6.37 -8.83 -8.88
CA PHE A 315 6.76 -9.42 -7.61
C PHE A 315 7.80 -10.54 -7.81
N THR A 316 8.86 -10.50 -7.02
CA THR A 316 9.95 -11.49 -7.09
C THR A 316 10.58 -11.75 -5.72
N VAL A 317 11.01 -12.98 -5.49
CA VAL A 317 11.76 -13.40 -4.29
C VAL A 317 13.29 -13.35 -4.49
N LYS A 318 13.75 -12.84 -5.64
CA LYS A 318 15.20 -12.84 -5.99
C LYS A 318 16.07 -12.11 -4.97
N TYR A 319 15.55 -11.06 -4.32
CA TYR A 319 16.30 -10.31 -3.32
C TYR A 319 16.50 -11.09 -2.03
N VAL A 320 15.55 -11.95 -1.67
CA VAL A 320 15.69 -12.87 -0.54
C VAL A 320 16.65 -14.01 -0.89
N ILE A 321 16.58 -14.54 -2.11
CA ILE A 321 17.54 -15.55 -2.61
C ILE A 321 18.96 -14.98 -2.64
N ASP A 322 19.15 -13.76 -3.13
CA ASP A 322 20.46 -13.09 -3.13
C ASP A 322 20.98 -12.88 -1.69
N ALA A 323 20.11 -12.43 -0.77
CA ALA A 323 20.46 -12.31 0.64
C ALA A 323 20.85 -13.66 1.26
N TYR A 324 20.12 -14.74 0.94
CA TYR A 324 20.40 -16.10 1.40
C TYR A 324 21.79 -16.58 0.93
N ASN A 325 22.09 -16.40 -0.34
CA ASN A 325 23.37 -16.79 -0.93
C ASN A 325 24.54 -15.97 -0.37
N ARG A 326 24.39 -14.65 -0.22
CA ARG A 326 25.42 -13.77 0.34
C ARG A 326 25.69 -14.04 1.82
N TYR A 327 24.64 -14.36 2.57
CA TYR A 327 24.78 -14.65 3.99
C TYR A 327 25.54 -15.95 4.23
N GLY A 328 25.31 -16.98 3.42
CA GLY A 328 26.04 -18.25 3.42
C GLY A 328 25.88 -19.09 4.68
N LYS A 329 24.95 -18.73 5.58
CA LYS A 329 24.68 -19.44 6.84
C LYS A 329 23.33 -20.20 6.82
N GLY A 330 22.82 -20.48 5.63
CA GLY A 330 21.61 -21.27 5.43
C GLY A 330 20.38 -20.66 6.14
N GLU A 331 19.65 -21.50 6.87
CA GLU A 331 18.40 -21.12 7.56
C GLU A 331 18.57 -20.02 8.62
N GLU A 332 19.80 -19.74 9.08
CA GLU A 332 20.05 -18.63 10.00
C GLU A 332 19.64 -17.26 9.41
N LEU A 333 19.47 -17.15 8.09
CA LEU A 333 18.87 -15.97 7.47
C LEU A 333 17.49 -15.65 8.08
N PHE A 334 16.74 -16.66 8.48
CA PHE A 334 15.40 -16.57 9.03
C PHE A 334 15.34 -16.80 10.55
N ALA A 335 16.47 -16.60 11.26
CA ALA A 335 16.60 -16.90 12.67
C ALA A 335 15.58 -16.18 13.57
N GLY A 336 15.23 -16.81 14.69
CA GLY A 336 14.23 -16.32 15.64
C GLY A 336 12.80 -16.33 15.05
N ASN A 337 12.03 -15.30 15.33
CA ASN A 337 10.64 -15.18 14.82
C ASN A 337 10.56 -14.79 13.33
N ARG A 338 11.68 -14.62 12.63
CA ARG A 338 11.71 -14.12 11.24
C ARG A 338 11.14 -15.12 10.25
N LYS A 339 11.37 -16.42 10.42
CA LYS A 339 10.74 -17.46 9.61
C LYS A 339 9.22 -17.32 9.64
N HIS A 340 8.65 -17.22 10.83
CA HIS A 340 7.20 -17.05 10.99
C HIS A 340 6.69 -15.74 10.36
N PHE A 341 7.45 -14.63 10.52
CA PHE A 341 7.09 -13.37 9.91
C PHE A 341 7.23 -13.40 8.38
N PHE A 342 8.26 -14.08 7.85
CA PHE A 342 8.42 -14.30 6.41
C PHE A 342 7.22 -15.04 5.82
N HIS A 343 6.76 -16.13 6.44
CA HIS A 343 5.56 -16.86 6.01
C HIS A 343 4.31 -15.96 5.99
N ARG A 344 4.15 -15.07 6.98
CA ARG A 344 3.04 -14.10 7.00
C ARG A 344 3.12 -13.08 5.85
N LEU A 345 4.32 -12.67 5.47
CA LEU A 345 4.52 -11.74 4.35
C LEU A 345 4.25 -12.44 3.01
N VAL A 346 4.86 -13.59 2.76
CA VAL A 346 4.64 -14.31 1.50
C VAL A 346 3.26 -14.97 1.44
N GLY A 347 2.67 -15.34 2.59
CA GLY A 347 1.32 -15.89 2.70
C GLY A 347 1.21 -17.39 2.41
N VAL A 348 2.32 -18.08 2.19
CA VAL A 348 2.42 -19.51 1.85
C VAL A 348 3.69 -20.13 2.45
N ASP A 349 3.75 -21.44 2.61
CA ASP A 349 4.94 -22.11 3.15
C ASP A 349 5.99 -22.45 2.07
N TYR A 350 5.55 -22.86 0.90
CA TYR A 350 6.42 -23.43 -0.13
C TYR A 350 7.54 -22.49 -0.60
N ILE A 351 7.36 -21.16 -0.53
CA ILE A 351 8.41 -20.21 -0.95
C ILE A 351 9.65 -20.35 -0.08
N TYR A 352 9.49 -20.46 1.25
CA TYR A 352 10.60 -20.70 2.15
C TYR A 352 11.31 -22.02 1.82
N GLU A 353 10.55 -23.10 1.68
CA GLU A 353 11.06 -24.44 1.38
C GLU A 353 11.83 -24.47 0.06
N MET A 354 11.31 -23.81 -0.97
CA MET A 354 11.97 -23.73 -2.26
C MET A 354 13.26 -22.89 -2.24
N ILE A 355 13.29 -21.80 -1.46
CA ILE A 355 14.54 -21.01 -1.25
C ILE A 355 15.61 -21.87 -0.60
N ILE A 356 15.27 -22.60 0.48
CA ILE A 356 16.21 -23.49 1.17
C ILE A 356 16.68 -24.63 0.25
N ALA A 357 15.80 -25.15 -0.61
CA ALA A 357 16.12 -26.15 -1.61
C ALA A 357 16.94 -25.61 -2.81
N GLY A 358 17.32 -24.32 -2.80
CA GLY A 358 18.15 -23.72 -3.85
C GLY A 358 17.43 -23.46 -5.18
N LYS A 359 16.10 -23.36 -5.17
CA LYS A 359 15.31 -23.05 -6.36
C LYS A 359 15.51 -21.61 -6.81
N SER A 360 15.47 -21.40 -8.12
CA SER A 360 15.53 -20.06 -8.72
C SER A 360 14.27 -19.25 -8.47
N ALA A 361 14.37 -17.93 -8.58
CA ALA A 361 13.20 -17.03 -8.46
C ALA A 361 12.13 -17.33 -9.51
N ASP A 362 12.50 -17.74 -10.72
CA ASP A 362 11.57 -18.07 -11.80
C ASP A 362 10.83 -19.38 -11.55
N GLU A 363 11.51 -20.42 -11.02
CA GLU A 363 10.85 -21.66 -10.60
C GLU A 363 9.83 -21.40 -9.49
N ILE A 364 10.18 -20.55 -8.51
CA ILE A 364 9.27 -20.17 -7.43
C ILE A 364 8.11 -19.32 -7.96
N LYS A 365 8.37 -18.38 -8.87
CA LYS A 365 7.35 -17.55 -9.49
C LYS A 365 6.33 -18.36 -10.29
N ALA A 366 6.73 -19.46 -10.88
CA ALA A 366 5.83 -20.33 -11.62
C ALA A 366 4.72 -20.94 -10.73
N MET A 367 4.96 -21.10 -9.43
CA MET A 367 4.05 -21.78 -8.51
C MET A 367 2.71 -21.07 -8.32
N TRP A 368 2.68 -19.74 -8.37
CA TRP A 368 1.44 -18.97 -8.14
C TRP A 368 0.76 -18.45 -9.42
N ARG A 369 1.30 -18.79 -10.60
CA ARG A 369 0.81 -18.23 -11.87
C ARG A 369 -0.68 -18.49 -12.09
N ASP A 370 -1.11 -19.75 -11.92
CA ASP A 370 -2.50 -20.15 -12.18
C ASP A 370 -3.48 -19.52 -11.18
N GLU A 371 -3.08 -19.36 -9.93
CA GLU A 371 -3.88 -18.69 -8.89
C GLU A 371 -4.04 -17.21 -9.19
N VAL A 372 -2.99 -16.56 -9.64
CA VAL A 372 -3.03 -15.16 -10.07
C VAL A 372 -3.99 -14.98 -11.25
N GLU A 373 -3.97 -15.86 -12.23
CA GLU A 373 -4.93 -15.78 -13.36
C GLU A 373 -6.38 -15.99 -12.90
N LYS A 374 -6.64 -16.91 -11.99
CA LYS A 374 -7.97 -17.07 -11.38
C LYS A 374 -8.40 -15.82 -10.62
N PHE A 375 -7.50 -15.21 -9.86
CA PHE A 375 -7.78 -13.97 -9.14
C PHE A 375 -8.06 -12.79 -10.08
N LYS A 376 -7.34 -12.67 -11.19
CA LYS A 376 -7.63 -11.64 -12.21
C LYS A 376 -9.04 -11.78 -12.77
N VAL A 377 -9.53 -13.00 -12.99
CA VAL A 377 -10.92 -13.23 -13.41
C VAL A 377 -11.90 -12.85 -12.30
N LEU A 378 -11.61 -13.24 -11.04
CA LEU A 378 -12.48 -12.97 -9.90
C LEU A 378 -12.63 -11.46 -9.65
N ARG A 379 -11.53 -10.69 -9.66
CA ARG A 379 -11.53 -9.27 -9.35
C ARG A 379 -12.30 -8.41 -10.36
N ARG A 380 -12.47 -8.88 -11.62
CA ARG A 380 -13.16 -8.12 -12.69
C ARG A 380 -14.57 -7.68 -12.31
N LYS A 381 -15.26 -8.45 -11.45
CA LYS A 381 -16.60 -8.09 -10.95
C LYS A 381 -16.62 -6.80 -10.13
N TYR A 382 -15.47 -6.38 -9.61
CA TYR A 382 -15.32 -5.30 -8.64
C TYR A 382 -14.52 -4.12 -9.16
N LEU A 383 -14.04 -4.20 -10.41
CA LEU A 383 -13.31 -3.09 -11.02
C LEU A 383 -14.24 -1.91 -11.28
N LEU A 384 -13.83 -0.75 -10.79
CA LEU A 384 -14.49 0.54 -10.98
C LEU A 384 -13.83 1.36 -12.09
N TYR A 385 -12.66 0.93 -12.54
CA TYR A 385 -11.83 1.60 -13.54
C TYR A 385 -11.39 0.62 -14.63
N GLU A 386 -11.11 1.14 -15.82
CA GLU A 386 -10.61 0.37 -16.94
C GLU A 386 -9.23 -0.24 -16.62
N GLU A 387 -8.98 -1.46 -17.16
CA GLU A 387 -7.71 -2.18 -17.04
C GLU A 387 -6.65 -1.67 -18.02
#